data_7be2ce3b15344707b689af1001c1a602
#
_entry.id   7be2ce3b15344707b689af1001c1a602
#
_cell.length_a   1.000
_cell.length_b   1.000
_cell.length_c   1.000
_cell.angle_alpha   90.00
_cell.angle_beta   90.00
_cell.angle_gamma   90.00
#
_symmetry.space_group_name_H-M   'P 1'
#
loop_
_entity.id
_entity.type
_entity.pdbx_description
1 polymer ?
#
loop_
_entity_poly.entity_id
_entity_poly.type
_entity_poly.pdbx_seq_one_letter_code
_entity_poly.pdbx_strand_id
1 'polypeptide(L)'
;MVFQQFNLFPHLSILDNISLAPIRVKKVARAEAEQRAHGLLAQMGIADQAMKYPAELSGGQQQRVAIARALAMDPELMLFDEPTSALDPERVKEVLDAMRRLAADGMTMVVVTHELGFAREVADRVLFMDEGRVVELTNSSTFFTQASEERSRRFLNQMAH
;
A
#
# COMPACT_ATOMS: atom_id res chain seq x y z
N MET A 1 -5.84 5.95 3.70
CA MET A 1 -6.27 4.81 2.86
C MET A 1 -5.64 4.95 1.48
N VAL A 2 -5.12 3.86 0.93
CA VAL A 2 -4.54 3.74 -0.40
C VAL A 2 -5.45 2.84 -1.22
N PHE A 3 -5.87 3.30 -2.40
CA PHE A 3 -6.84 2.63 -3.24
C PHE A 3 -6.16 1.96 -4.44
N GLN A 4 -6.87 1.08 -5.12
CA GLN A 4 -6.49 0.47 -6.39
C GLN A 4 -6.18 1.51 -7.46
N GLN A 5 -7.01 2.57 -7.57
CA GLN A 5 -6.73 3.75 -8.37
C GLN A 5 -5.91 4.74 -7.53
N PHE A 6 -4.84 5.26 -8.09
CA PHE A 6 -3.86 6.08 -7.36
C PHE A 6 -4.44 7.39 -6.79
N ASN A 7 -5.51 7.91 -7.43
CA ASN A 7 -6.25 9.11 -7.02
C ASN A 7 -5.34 10.33 -6.76
N LEU A 8 -4.27 10.48 -7.55
CA LEU A 8 -3.41 11.64 -7.49
C LEU A 8 -4.11 12.85 -8.15
N PHE A 9 -3.81 14.03 -7.66
CA PHE A 9 -4.28 15.28 -8.27
C PHE A 9 -3.47 15.53 -9.55
N PRO A 10 -4.07 15.44 -10.76
CA PRO A 10 -3.31 15.46 -12.02
C PRO A 10 -2.66 16.83 -12.31
N HIS A 11 -3.19 17.89 -11.75
CA HIS A 11 -2.75 19.27 -11.94
C HIS A 11 -1.71 19.73 -10.91
N LEU A 12 -1.35 18.88 -9.96
CA LEU A 12 -0.32 19.16 -8.94
C LEU A 12 0.94 18.36 -9.22
N SER A 13 2.09 18.93 -8.88
CA SER A 13 3.35 18.18 -8.86
C SER A 13 3.28 17.01 -7.86
N ILE A 14 4.18 16.06 -7.97
CA ILE A 14 4.28 14.94 -7.01
C ILE A 14 4.56 15.46 -5.60
N LEU A 15 5.44 16.45 -5.47
CA LEU A 15 5.73 17.10 -4.20
C LEU A 15 4.48 17.75 -3.59
N ASP A 16 3.72 18.49 -4.40
CA ASP A 16 2.48 19.13 -3.94
C ASP A 16 1.38 18.10 -3.61
N ASN A 17 1.28 17.00 -4.35
CA ASN A 17 0.36 15.91 -4.03
C ASN A 17 0.58 15.37 -2.62
N ILE A 18 1.82 15.26 -2.17
CA ILE A 18 2.18 14.73 -0.85
C ILE A 18 2.05 15.80 0.23
N SER A 19 2.51 17.03 -0.03
CA SER A 19 2.59 18.10 0.97
C SER A 19 1.26 18.82 1.21
N LEU A 20 0.31 18.77 0.29
CA LEU A 20 -0.95 19.52 0.34
C LEU A 20 -1.76 19.23 1.62
N ALA A 21 -1.97 17.95 1.96
CA ALA A 21 -2.78 17.58 3.10
C ALA A 21 -2.15 17.99 4.45
N PRO A 22 -0.85 17.74 4.72
CA PRO A 22 -0.18 18.28 5.89
C PRO A 22 -0.33 19.81 6.04
N ILE A 23 -0.15 20.57 4.96
CA ILE A 23 -0.28 22.03 4.97
C ILE A 23 -1.74 22.45 5.25
N ARG A 24 -2.70 21.87 4.54
CA ARG A 24 -4.11 22.32 4.60
C ARG A 24 -4.84 21.83 5.84
N VAL A 25 -4.60 20.59 6.24
CA VAL A 25 -5.34 19.92 7.33
C VAL A 25 -4.61 20.08 8.66
N LYS A 26 -3.32 19.70 8.72
CA LYS A 26 -2.52 19.78 9.95
C LYS A 26 -1.90 21.16 10.20
N LYS A 27 -2.02 22.09 9.25
CA LYS A 27 -1.44 23.44 9.33
C LYS A 27 0.08 23.46 9.50
N VAL A 28 0.75 22.42 9.03
CA VAL A 28 2.21 22.35 9.00
C VAL A 28 2.77 23.42 8.07
N ALA A 29 3.92 24.00 8.44
CA ALA A 29 4.60 24.98 7.58
C ALA A 29 5.00 24.34 6.24
N ARG A 30 4.88 25.10 5.14
CA ARG A 30 5.17 24.59 3.78
C ARG A 30 6.56 23.95 3.69
N ALA A 31 7.59 24.64 4.18
CA ALA A 31 8.97 24.13 4.13
C ALA A 31 9.12 22.77 4.86
N GLU A 32 8.48 22.62 6.01
CA GLU A 32 8.50 21.36 6.78
C GLU A 32 7.74 20.25 6.04
N ALA A 33 6.56 20.55 5.48
CA ALA A 33 5.78 19.60 4.71
C ALA A 33 6.51 19.12 3.44
N GLU A 34 7.18 20.04 2.72
CA GLU A 34 7.98 19.72 1.54
C GLU A 34 9.23 18.90 1.91
N GLN A 35 9.93 19.25 2.98
CA GLN A 35 11.07 18.46 3.47
C GLN A 35 10.65 17.03 3.82
N ARG A 36 9.53 16.88 4.51
CA ARG A 36 8.95 15.57 4.82
C ARG A 36 8.58 14.80 3.56
N ALA A 37 7.92 15.46 2.60
CA ALA A 37 7.55 14.84 1.32
C ALA A 37 8.76 14.32 0.55
N HIS A 38 9.87 15.07 0.51
CA HIS A 38 11.13 14.61 -0.06
C HIS A 38 11.68 13.36 0.65
N GLY A 39 11.64 13.32 1.98
CA GLY A 39 12.04 12.13 2.75
C GLY A 39 11.19 10.90 2.43
N LEU A 40 9.87 11.07 2.32
CA LEU A 40 8.96 9.98 1.95
C LEU A 40 9.17 9.51 0.52
N LEU A 41 9.42 10.41 -0.43
CA LEU A 41 9.76 10.04 -1.81
C LEU A 41 11.08 9.26 -1.87
N ALA A 42 12.07 9.63 -1.07
CA ALA A 42 13.33 8.88 -0.97
C ALA A 42 13.10 7.49 -0.37
N GLN A 43 12.29 7.36 0.69
CA GLN A 43 11.91 6.09 1.28
C GLN A 43 11.18 5.18 0.26
N MET A 44 10.38 5.75 -0.62
CA MET A 44 9.70 5.05 -1.72
C MET A 44 10.60 4.79 -2.94
N GLY A 45 11.84 5.26 -2.94
CA GLY A 45 12.79 5.07 -4.05
C GLY A 45 12.44 5.86 -5.32
N ILE A 46 11.79 7.01 -5.19
CA ILE A 46 11.32 7.88 -6.27
C ILE A 46 11.60 9.37 -6.01
N ALA A 47 12.69 9.69 -5.32
CA ALA A 47 13.03 11.07 -4.95
C ALA A 47 13.20 12.00 -6.15
N ASP A 48 13.67 11.48 -7.28
CA ASP A 48 13.88 12.19 -8.53
C ASP A 48 12.58 12.59 -9.26
N GLN A 49 11.43 12.08 -8.79
CA GLN A 49 10.12 12.35 -9.39
C GLN A 49 9.39 13.56 -8.75
N ALA A 50 9.96 14.21 -7.74
CA ALA A 50 9.29 15.23 -6.92
C ALA A 50 8.63 16.36 -7.72
N MET A 51 9.30 16.85 -8.76
CA MET A 51 8.84 17.98 -9.57
C MET A 51 7.99 17.59 -10.79
N LYS A 52 7.81 16.29 -11.04
CA LYS A 52 6.98 15.79 -12.14
C LYS A 52 5.49 15.81 -11.78
N TYR A 53 4.67 15.57 -12.79
CA TYR A 53 3.22 15.42 -12.65
C TYR A 53 2.83 13.94 -12.77
N PRO A 54 1.65 13.54 -12.22
CA PRO A 54 1.22 12.14 -12.27
C PRO A 54 1.26 11.49 -13.64
N ALA A 55 0.91 12.21 -14.71
CA ALA A 55 0.92 11.69 -16.08
C ALA A 55 2.32 11.30 -16.61
N GLU A 56 3.38 11.79 -15.97
CA GLU A 56 4.76 11.51 -16.35
C GLU A 56 5.33 10.26 -15.63
N LEU A 57 4.56 9.68 -14.70
CA LEU A 57 4.96 8.56 -13.87
C LEU A 57 4.35 7.24 -14.35
N SER A 58 5.10 6.15 -14.18
CA SER A 58 4.54 4.81 -14.32
C SER A 58 3.48 4.50 -13.25
N GLY A 59 2.59 3.53 -13.48
CA GLY A 59 1.58 3.13 -12.50
C GLY A 59 2.19 2.75 -11.14
N GLY A 60 3.29 1.98 -11.11
CA GLY A 60 3.99 1.63 -9.88
C GLY A 60 4.59 2.84 -9.15
N GLN A 61 5.11 3.84 -9.91
CA GLN A 61 5.56 5.09 -9.32
C GLN A 61 4.39 5.90 -8.75
N GLN A 62 3.26 5.99 -9.47
CA GLN A 62 2.06 6.67 -9.00
C GLN A 62 1.52 6.03 -7.71
N GLN A 63 1.53 4.71 -7.62
CA GLN A 63 1.10 4.00 -6.41
C GLN A 63 2.04 4.28 -5.23
N ARG A 64 3.34 4.30 -5.45
CA ARG A 64 4.30 4.67 -4.40
C ARG A 64 4.14 6.13 -3.94
N VAL A 65 3.77 7.04 -4.84
CA VAL A 65 3.38 8.41 -4.46
C VAL A 65 2.11 8.40 -3.61
N ALA A 66 1.10 7.62 -3.96
CA ALA A 66 -0.14 7.51 -3.17
C ALA A 66 0.13 6.98 -1.75
N ILE A 67 1.06 6.02 -1.62
CA ILE A 67 1.54 5.53 -0.31
C ILE A 67 2.26 6.66 0.45
N ALA A 68 3.20 7.35 -0.17
CA ALA A 68 3.92 8.48 0.44
C ALA A 68 2.96 9.59 0.89
N ARG A 69 1.95 9.91 0.08
CA ARG A 69 0.91 10.88 0.42
C ARG A 69 0.11 10.48 1.67
N ALA A 70 -0.23 9.20 1.79
CA ALA A 70 -0.92 8.70 2.97
C ALA A 70 -0.03 8.75 4.22
N LEU A 71 1.25 8.39 4.09
CA LEU A 71 2.25 8.46 5.17
C LEU A 71 2.55 9.89 5.64
N ALA A 72 2.42 10.89 4.75
CA ALA A 72 2.64 12.29 5.09
C ALA A 72 1.70 12.82 6.19
N MET A 73 0.59 12.12 6.42
CA MET A 73 -0.39 12.45 7.45
C MET A 73 -0.10 11.78 8.81
N ASP A 74 1.05 11.12 9.01
CA ASP A 74 1.39 10.39 10.25
C ASP A 74 0.28 9.46 10.74
N PRO A 75 -0.17 8.51 9.93
CA PRO A 75 -1.25 7.62 10.32
C PRO A 75 -0.76 6.58 11.34
N GLU A 76 -1.59 6.26 12.33
CA GLU A 76 -1.38 5.11 13.21
C GLU A 76 -1.72 3.78 12.50
N LEU A 77 -2.58 3.83 11.49
CA LEU A 77 -3.05 2.69 10.72
C LEU A 77 -3.15 3.05 9.24
N MET A 78 -2.58 2.22 8.39
CA MET A 78 -2.72 2.30 6.93
C MET A 78 -3.72 1.26 6.42
N LEU A 79 -4.65 1.71 5.57
CA LEU A 79 -5.60 0.84 4.87
C LEU A 79 -5.22 0.78 3.40
N PHE A 80 -5.08 -0.43 2.86
CA PHE A 80 -4.80 -0.69 1.45
C PHE A 80 -5.92 -1.51 0.83
N ASP A 81 -6.46 -1.02 -0.28
CA ASP A 81 -7.50 -1.71 -1.04
C ASP A 81 -6.95 -2.09 -2.42
N GLU A 82 -6.56 -3.34 -2.54
CA GLU A 82 -5.94 -3.93 -3.73
C GLU A 82 -4.86 -3.05 -4.39
N PRO A 83 -3.79 -2.69 -3.68
CA PRO A 83 -2.84 -1.67 -4.12
C PRO A 83 -2.04 -2.03 -5.39
N THR A 84 -2.12 -3.27 -5.85
CA THR A 84 -1.37 -3.78 -7.00
C THR A 84 -2.25 -4.18 -8.20
N SER A 85 -3.58 -4.24 -8.05
CA SER A 85 -4.48 -4.79 -9.08
C SER A 85 -4.54 -3.99 -10.38
N ALA A 86 -4.18 -2.70 -10.35
CA ALA A 86 -4.10 -1.84 -11.55
C ALA A 86 -2.70 -1.81 -12.19
N LEU A 87 -1.77 -2.66 -11.74
CA LEU A 87 -0.37 -2.66 -12.19
C LEU A 87 -0.05 -3.87 -13.06
N ASP A 88 0.91 -3.69 -13.97
CA ASP A 88 1.54 -4.80 -14.65
C ASP A 88 2.48 -5.59 -13.70
N PRO A 89 2.74 -6.88 -13.96
CA PRO A 89 3.50 -7.76 -13.05
C PRO A 89 4.90 -7.24 -12.70
N GLU A 90 5.57 -6.55 -13.62
CA GLU A 90 6.92 -6.03 -13.37
C GLU A 90 6.92 -4.94 -12.29
N ARG A 91 5.83 -4.15 -12.22
CA ARG A 91 5.67 -3.03 -11.28
C ARG A 91 5.05 -3.41 -9.94
N VAL A 92 4.33 -4.54 -9.88
CA VAL A 92 3.78 -5.10 -8.65
C VAL A 92 4.87 -5.27 -7.60
N LYS A 93 6.01 -5.86 -8.00
CA LYS A 93 7.13 -6.12 -7.09
C LYS A 93 7.62 -4.85 -6.37
N GLU A 94 7.78 -3.74 -7.08
CA GLU A 94 8.29 -2.49 -6.52
C GLU A 94 7.35 -1.93 -5.43
N VAL A 95 6.04 -2.04 -5.63
CA VAL A 95 5.03 -1.60 -4.65
C VAL A 95 5.01 -2.53 -3.44
N LEU A 96 5.04 -3.85 -3.66
CA LEU A 96 5.09 -4.83 -2.56
C LEU A 96 6.38 -4.68 -1.73
N ASP A 97 7.53 -4.41 -2.35
CA ASP A 97 8.79 -4.15 -1.65
C ASP A 97 8.73 -2.88 -0.79
N ALA A 98 8.03 -1.85 -1.24
CA ALA A 98 7.78 -0.66 -0.43
C ALA A 98 6.88 -1.00 0.78
N MET A 99 5.82 -1.79 0.58
CA MET A 99 4.92 -2.21 1.66
C MET A 99 5.62 -3.15 2.66
N ARG A 100 6.52 -4.05 2.21
CA ARG A 100 7.35 -4.88 3.10
C ARG A 100 8.20 -4.04 4.05
N ARG A 101 8.82 -2.97 3.51
CA ARG A 101 9.60 -2.03 4.33
C ARG A 101 8.74 -1.35 5.38
N LEU A 102 7.55 -0.89 5.02
CA LEU A 102 6.62 -0.29 5.98
C LEU A 102 6.22 -1.26 7.10
N ALA A 103 5.98 -2.54 6.78
CA ALA A 103 5.70 -3.56 7.77
C ALA A 103 6.92 -3.79 8.71
N ALA A 104 8.13 -3.89 8.14
CA ALA A 104 9.37 -4.04 8.89
C ALA A 104 9.65 -2.84 9.82
N ASP A 105 9.25 -1.64 9.40
CA ASP A 105 9.33 -0.41 10.21
C ASP A 105 8.23 -0.33 11.29
N GLY A 106 7.38 -1.35 11.42
CA GLY A 106 6.34 -1.45 12.45
C GLY A 106 5.03 -0.72 12.12
N MET A 107 4.78 -0.34 10.86
CA MET A 107 3.52 0.28 10.46
C MET A 107 2.36 -0.71 10.57
N THR A 108 1.35 -0.36 11.33
CA THR A 108 0.10 -1.14 11.38
C THR A 108 -0.65 -0.99 10.08
N MET A 109 -0.98 -2.12 9.44
CA MET A 109 -1.63 -2.12 8.14
C MET A 109 -2.81 -3.10 8.10
N VAL A 110 -3.88 -2.72 7.41
CA VAL A 110 -4.92 -3.64 6.92
C VAL A 110 -4.85 -3.62 5.40
N VAL A 111 -4.65 -4.78 4.79
CA VAL A 111 -4.41 -4.91 3.36
C VAL A 111 -5.41 -5.88 2.75
N VAL A 112 -6.24 -5.40 1.83
CA VAL A 112 -7.02 -6.25 0.93
C VAL A 112 -6.14 -6.56 -0.28
N THR A 113 -5.87 -7.82 -0.53
CA THR A 113 -4.95 -8.23 -1.60
C THR A 113 -5.23 -9.65 -2.09
N HIS A 114 -4.91 -9.91 -3.34
CA HIS A 114 -4.82 -11.24 -3.93
C HIS A 114 -3.36 -11.74 -4.03
N GLU A 115 -2.39 -10.95 -3.60
CA GLU A 115 -0.97 -11.29 -3.56
C GLU A 115 -0.66 -12.23 -2.38
N LEU A 116 -0.97 -13.52 -2.52
CA LEU A 116 -0.85 -14.49 -1.42
C LEU A 116 0.59 -14.66 -0.94
N GLY A 117 1.57 -14.55 -1.83
CA GLY A 117 3.00 -14.60 -1.47
C GLY A 117 3.38 -13.47 -0.51
N PHE A 118 2.92 -12.25 -0.79
CA PHE A 118 3.11 -11.09 0.06
C PHE A 118 2.38 -11.27 1.41
N ALA A 119 1.10 -11.67 1.38
CA ALA A 119 0.32 -11.88 2.60
C ALA A 119 0.97 -12.95 3.51
N ARG A 120 1.47 -14.04 2.94
CA ARG A 120 2.15 -15.11 3.68
C ARG A 120 3.43 -14.63 4.38
N GLU A 121 4.16 -13.73 3.72
CA GLU A 121 5.45 -13.22 4.19
C GLU A 121 5.29 -12.15 5.28
N VAL A 122 4.30 -11.27 5.13
CA VAL A 122 4.22 -10.00 5.87
C VAL A 122 3.10 -9.98 6.91
N ALA A 123 1.99 -10.70 6.68
CA ALA A 123 0.84 -10.59 7.55
C ALA A 123 1.02 -11.39 8.86
N ASP A 124 0.70 -10.77 9.99
CA ASP A 124 0.56 -11.47 11.28
C ASP A 124 -0.71 -12.33 11.29
N ARG A 125 -1.81 -11.78 10.74
CA ARG A 125 -3.13 -12.42 10.73
C ARG A 125 -3.77 -12.31 9.36
N VAL A 126 -4.54 -13.33 9.00
CA VAL A 126 -5.35 -13.38 7.78
C VAL A 126 -6.82 -13.44 8.14
N LEU A 127 -7.60 -12.55 7.53
CA LEU A 127 -9.05 -12.57 7.52
C LEU A 127 -9.50 -13.02 6.13
N PHE A 128 -10.00 -14.25 6.01
CA PHE A 128 -10.58 -14.75 4.77
C PHE A 128 -12.07 -14.50 4.73
N MET A 129 -12.53 -13.86 3.67
CA MET A 129 -13.96 -13.55 3.46
C MET A 129 -14.45 -14.21 2.17
N ASP A 130 -15.69 -14.67 2.18
CA ASP A 130 -16.39 -15.18 1.03
C ASP A 130 -17.87 -14.81 1.12
N GLU A 131 -18.48 -14.42 -0.01
CA GLU A 131 -19.90 -14.00 -0.08
C GLU A 131 -20.31 -12.97 0.99
N GLY A 132 -19.42 -12.01 1.29
CA GLY A 132 -19.67 -10.96 2.29
C GLY A 132 -19.63 -11.42 3.75
N ARG A 133 -19.15 -12.63 4.03
CA ARG A 133 -19.04 -13.21 5.37
C ARG A 133 -17.60 -13.52 5.73
N VAL A 134 -17.27 -13.38 7.00
CA VAL A 134 -15.99 -13.86 7.53
C VAL A 134 -16.05 -15.39 7.59
N VAL A 135 -15.19 -16.05 6.84
CA VAL A 135 -15.05 -17.51 6.82
C VAL A 135 -14.04 -17.95 7.87
N GLU A 136 -12.86 -17.31 7.88
CA GLU A 136 -11.78 -17.67 8.80
C GLU A 136 -10.97 -16.44 9.20
N LEU A 137 -10.58 -16.37 10.47
CA LEU A 137 -9.67 -15.37 11.01
C LEU A 137 -8.62 -16.08 11.87
N THR A 138 -7.39 -16.14 11.40
CA THR A 138 -6.32 -16.87 12.08
C THR A 138 -4.96 -16.25 11.83
N ASN A 139 -3.90 -16.76 12.47
CA ASN A 139 -2.53 -16.35 12.19
C ASN A 139 -2.13 -16.72 10.75
N SER A 140 -1.31 -15.90 10.11
CA SER A 140 -0.85 -16.12 8.73
C SER A 140 -0.24 -17.51 8.55
N SER A 141 0.68 -17.92 9.43
CA SER A 141 1.31 -19.24 9.38
C SER A 141 0.30 -20.39 9.39
N THR A 142 -0.74 -20.32 10.23
CA THR A 142 -1.80 -21.32 10.32
C THR A 142 -2.67 -21.31 9.06
N PHE A 143 -3.06 -20.12 8.59
CA PHE A 143 -3.90 -19.99 7.38
C PHE A 143 -3.24 -20.67 6.17
N PHE A 144 -1.97 -20.39 5.92
CA PHE A 144 -1.26 -20.90 4.73
C PHE A 144 -0.79 -22.35 4.84
N THR A 145 -0.83 -22.98 6.02
CA THR A 145 -0.36 -24.36 6.22
C THR A 145 -1.46 -25.32 6.66
N GLN A 146 -2.39 -24.85 7.48
CA GLN A 146 -3.39 -25.69 8.17
C GLN A 146 -4.73 -24.95 8.31
N ALA A 147 -5.22 -24.30 7.23
CA ALA A 147 -6.51 -23.62 7.25
C ALA A 147 -7.60 -24.53 7.79
N SER A 148 -8.37 -24.08 8.76
CA SER A 148 -9.39 -24.88 9.46
C SER A 148 -10.63 -25.08 8.62
N GLU A 149 -11.00 -24.07 7.84
CA GLU A 149 -12.22 -24.07 7.04
C GLU A 149 -12.00 -24.71 5.67
N GLU A 150 -12.98 -25.54 5.24
CA GLU A 150 -12.91 -26.22 3.93
C GLU A 150 -12.83 -25.20 2.78
N ARG A 151 -13.55 -24.09 2.89
CA ARG A 151 -13.58 -23.05 1.87
C ARG A 151 -12.23 -22.36 1.73
N SER A 152 -11.54 -22.10 2.84
CA SER A 152 -10.15 -21.57 2.87
C SER A 152 -9.18 -22.52 2.17
N ARG A 153 -9.24 -23.82 2.48
CA ARG A 153 -8.39 -24.84 1.84
C ARG A 153 -8.62 -24.92 0.34
N ARG A 154 -9.88 -24.90 -0.11
CA ARG A 154 -10.20 -24.88 -1.55
C ARG A 154 -9.62 -23.66 -2.25
N PHE A 155 -9.77 -22.48 -1.65
CA PHE A 155 -9.20 -21.23 -2.18
C PHE A 155 -7.68 -21.32 -2.32
N LEU A 156 -6.98 -21.74 -1.27
CA LEU A 156 -5.52 -21.87 -1.31
C LEU A 156 -5.05 -22.87 -2.37
N ASN A 157 -5.74 -23.99 -2.53
CA ASN A 157 -5.42 -24.98 -3.55
C ASN A 157 -5.63 -24.46 -4.99
N GLN A 158 -6.64 -23.61 -5.23
CA GLN A 158 -6.87 -22.99 -6.54
C GLN A 158 -5.80 -21.98 -6.90
N MET A 159 -5.24 -21.27 -5.92
CA MET A 159 -4.22 -20.24 -6.13
C MET A 159 -2.78 -20.79 -6.13
N ALA A 160 -2.58 -22.07 -5.80
CA ALA A 160 -1.27 -22.72 -5.82
C ALA A 160 -0.84 -23.20 -7.22
N HIS A 161 -1.70 -23.02 -8.23
CA HIS A 161 -1.46 -23.36 -9.65
C HIS A 161 -1.46 -22.10 -10.51
#